data_57962eb545ad219f78bedde0115ec675
#
_entry.id   57962eb545ad219f78bedde0115ec675
#
_cell.length_a   1.000
_cell.length_b   1.000
_cell.length_c   1.000
_cell.angle_alpha   90.00
_cell.angle_beta   90.00
_cell.angle_gamma   90.00
#
_symmetry.space_group_name_H-M   'P 1'
#
loop_
_entity.id
_entity.type
_entity.pdbx_description
1 polymer ?
#
loop_
_entity_poly.entity_id
_entity_poly.type
_entity_poly.pdbx_seq_one_letter_code
_entity_poly.pdbx_strand_id
1 'polypeptide(L)'
;LEQQGNSDVAGARTARVLEEFEAMKIRAGCDLTYTFAAPAPMVLMLNVHPDRAADLLAPDLIRLAPHRPLSIYTDMFGNTCARLIAPAGDLRIMTDTIVSDSGLPDPVVPDAQQHPVADLPYDALMFLMGSRYCETDRLSEFAWGMFGKTPEGWARVQAIVDFVHQHIKFDYMQARVTRSAADVVAERVGVCRDYAHLAVALCRCMNIPARYCTGYLGDIGVPLDPAPMDYSAWFEVYLGGRWYTFDARHNEPRIGRIVIARGRDAADVAISTTFGWNQLKNFTVWTDEVTGADATPARELMVA
;
A
#
# COMPACT_ATOMS: atom_id res chain seq x y z
N LEU A 1 10.39 -56.99 -53.21
CA LEU A 1 11.30 -55.93 -53.63
C LEU A 1 10.78 -54.59 -53.11
N GLU A 2 11.26 -54.21 -51.93
CA GLU A 2 12.14 -53.06 -51.70
C GLU A 2 11.49 -51.73 -52.13
N GLN A 3 11.27 -50.78 -51.28
CA GLN A 3 12.28 -50.06 -50.50
C GLN A 3 11.64 -49.33 -49.29
N GLN A 4 12.34 -49.40 -48.20
CA GLN A 4 12.27 -48.51 -47.08
C GLN A 4 12.53 -47.08 -47.52
N GLY A 5 11.64 -46.17 -47.11
CA GLY A 5 11.83 -44.73 -47.18
C GLY A 5 11.78 -44.14 -45.75
N ASN A 6 12.95 -43.97 -45.20
CA ASN A 6 13.26 -43.30 -43.96
C ASN A 6 12.85 -41.84 -44.08
N SER A 7 11.95 -41.37 -43.25
CA SER A 7 11.73 -39.93 -43.06
C SER A 7 11.79 -39.61 -41.57
N ASP A 8 13.02 -39.45 -41.11
CA ASP A 8 13.34 -38.72 -39.88
C ASP A 8 12.86 -37.28 -40.04
N VAL A 9 11.66 -37.01 -39.57
CA VAL A 9 11.23 -35.64 -39.33
C VAL A 9 11.74 -35.30 -37.91
N ALA A 10 12.89 -34.66 -37.93
CA ALA A 10 13.44 -34.00 -36.74
C ALA A 10 12.36 -33.11 -36.13
N GLY A 11 11.81 -33.57 -35.02
CA GLY A 11 11.00 -32.76 -34.17
C GLY A 11 11.85 -31.60 -33.62
N ALA A 12 11.70 -30.46 -34.27
CA ALA A 12 12.23 -29.21 -33.76
C ALA A 12 11.63 -29.00 -32.37
N ARG A 13 12.36 -29.41 -31.35
CA ARG A 13 12.18 -28.96 -29.98
C ARG A 13 12.39 -27.46 -30.02
N THR A 14 11.29 -26.73 -30.12
CA THR A 14 11.24 -25.35 -29.74
C THR A 14 11.40 -25.36 -28.22
N ALA A 15 12.63 -25.46 -27.75
CA ALA A 15 12.98 -25.09 -26.40
C ALA A 15 12.63 -23.60 -26.31
N ARG A 16 11.45 -23.31 -25.77
CA ARG A 16 11.14 -22.01 -25.22
C ARG A 16 12.16 -21.83 -24.09
N VAL A 17 13.18 -21.08 -24.36
CA VAL A 17 14.03 -20.47 -23.34
C VAL A 17 13.07 -19.58 -22.57
N LEU A 18 12.54 -20.10 -21.48
CA LEU A 18 12.04 -19.27 -20.39
C LEU A 18 13.30 -18.59 -19.89
N GLU A 19 13.56 -17.38 -20.34
CA GLU A 19 14.41 -16.48 -19.59
C GLU A 19 13.82 -16.50 -18.19
N GLU A 20 14.53 -17.12 -17.26
CA GLU A 20 14.29 -16.93 -15.83
C GLU A 20 14.55 -15.44 -15.60
N PHE A 21 13.49 -14.64 -15.67
CA PHE A 21 13.54 -13.28 -15.16
C PHE A 21 13.86 -13.44 -13.68
N GLU A 22 15.09 -13.12 -13.31
CA GLU A 22 15.48 -13.07 -11.91
C GLU A 22 14.49 -12.09 -11.24
N ALA A 23 13.69 -12.60 -10.28
CA ALA A 23 12.68 -11.80 -9.62
C ALA A 23 13.36 -10.57 -8.99
N MET A 24 12.79 -9.39 -9.20
CA MET A 24 13.27 -8.16 -8.61
C MET A 24 13.30 -8.30 -7.09
N LYS A 25 14.33 -7.77 -6.45
CA LYS A 25 14.45 -7.74 -5.00
C LYS A 25 14.34 -6.30 -4.51
N ILE A 26 13.43 -6.07 -3.58
CA ILE A 26 13.21 -4.74 -3.01
C ILE A 26 13.53 -4.80 -1.53
N ARG A 27 14.48 -3.98 -1.08
CA ARG A 27 14.75 -3.75 0.33
C ARG A 27 13.84 -2.66 0.84
N ALA A 28 13.06 -2.94 1.88
CA ALA A 28 12.15 -1.99 2.50
C ALA A 28 12.31 -2.02 4.02
N GLY A 29 12.16 -0.85 4.63
CA GLY A 29 12.26 -0.74 6.08
C GLY A 29 12.13 0.68 6.60
N CYS A 30 12.26 0.80 7.92
CA CYS A 30 12.22 2.09 8.60
C CYS A 30 13.13 2.13 9.82
N ASP A 31 13.45 3.36 10.25
CA ASP A 31 14.11 3.70 11.51
C ASP A 31 13.36 4.86 12.15
N LEU A 32 12.61 4.57 13.20
CA LEU A 32 11.79 5.52 13.94
C LEU A 32 12.33 5.68 15.34
N THR A 33 12.44 6.90 15.86
CA THR A 33 12.78 7.13 17.26
C THR A 33 11.74 8.02 17.92
N TYR A 34 11.14 7.52 18.98
CA TYR A 34 10.20 8.25 19.82
C TYR A 34 10.80 8.51 21.20
N THR A 35 10.45 9.65 21.80
CA THR A 35 10.70 9.93 23.21
C THR A 35 9.37 9.94 23.98
N PHE A 36 9.32 9.26 25.10
CA PHE A 36 8.15 9.17 25.98
C PHE A 36 8.46 9.81 27.34
N ALA A 37 7.53 10.61 27.86
CA ALA A 37 7.65 11.18 29.21
C ALA A 37 7.46 10.13 30.31
N ALA A 38 6.65 9.11 30.05
CA ALA A 38 6.34 7.99 30.93
C ALA A 38 6.06 6.73 30.10
N PRO A 39 6.11 5.52 30.69
CA PRO A 39 5.72 4.31 29.99
C PRO A 39 4.33 4.43 29.37
N ALA A 40 4.17 4.06 28.10
CA ALA A 40 2.91 4.20 27.38
C ALA A 40 2.62 2.97 26.51
N PRO A 41 1.35 2.50 26.42
CA PRO A 41 0.97 1.50 25.45
C PRO A 41 1.17 2.04 24.03
N MET A 42 1.63 1.16 23.13
CA MET A 42 1.85 1.48 21.72
C MET A 42 1.44 0.29 20.87
N VAL A 43 0.83 0.59 19.72
CA VAL A 43 0.52 -0.37 18.65
C VAL A 43 1.27 0.06 17.41
N LEU A 44 1.90 -0.89 16.74
CA LEU A 44 2.65 -0.71 15.50
C LEU A 44 2.04 -1.57 14.39
N MET A 45 1.94 -1.02 13.19
CA MET A 45 1.69 -1.73 11.93
C MET A 45 2.88 -1.45 11.01
N LEU A 46 3.92 -2.27 11.07
CA LEU A 46 5.18 -2.06 10.36
C LEU A 46 5.58 -3.28 9.53
N ASN A 47 4.94 -4.42 9.78
CA ASN A 47 5.22 -5.64 9.05
C ASN A 47 4.56 -5.62 7.67
N VAL A 48 5.21 -6.23 6.71
CA VAL A 48 4.63 -6.50 5.39
C VAL A 48 3.33 -7.29 5.56
N HIS A 49 2.30 -6.91 4.80
CA HIS A 49 0.99 -7.57 4.89
C HIS A 49 1.09 -9.07 4.64
N PRO A 50 0.34 -9.92 5.38
CA PRO A 50 0.42 -11.39 5.26
C PRO A 50 0.21 -11.94 3.85
N ASP A 51 -0.53 -11.26 2.97
CA ASP A 51 -0.70 -11.65 1.56
C ASP A 51 0.63 -11.71 0.78
N ARG A 52 1.67 -11.01 1.26
CA ARG A 52 3.00 -10.98 0.67
C ARG A 52 4.02 -11.82 1.48
N ALA A 53 3.55 -12.63 2.44
CA ALA A 53 4.44 -13.43 3.29
C ALA A 53 5.31 -14.42 2.49
N ALA A 54 4.79 -14.96 1.39
CA ALA A 54 5.52 -15.86 0.51
C ALA A 54 6.64 -15.17 -0.28
N ASP A 55 6.58 -13.84 -0.41
CA ASP A 55 7.55 -13.03 -1.14
C ASP A 55 8.71 -12.57 -0.25
N LEU A 56 8.63 -12.77 1.05
CA LEU A 56 9.68 -12.37 1.99
C LEU A 56 10.94 -13.26 1.81
N LEU A 57 12.05 -12.65 1.45
CA LEU A 57 13.36 -13.32 1.31
C LEU A 57 14.14 -13.34 2.63
N ALA A 58 13.68 -12.56 3.63
CA ALA A 58 14.23 -12.51 4.97
C ALA A 58 13.12 -12.30 5.99
N PRO A 59 13.33 -12.68 7.28
CA PRO A 59 12.34 -12.41 8.33
C PRO A 59 12.04 -10.91 8.47
N ASP A 60 10.77 -10.56 8.41
CA ASP A 60 10.28 -9.20 8.63
C ASP A 60 10.05 -8.97 10.14
N LEU A 61 11.11 -8.51 10.82
CA LEU A 61 11.15 -8.39 12.28
C LEU A 61 11.18 -6.93 12.72
N ILE A 62 10.33 -6.58 13.68
CA ILE A 62 10.41 -5.30 14.40
C ILE A 62 11.49 -5.43 15.48
N ARG A 63 12.54 -4.63 15.37
CA ARG A 63 13.64 -4.53 16.36
C ARG A 63 13.45 -3.28 17.20
N LEU A 64 13.62 -3.43 18.51
CA LEU A 64 13.42 -2.35 19.49
C LEU A 64 14.71 -2.11 20.30
N ALA A 65 15.07 -0.85 20.47
CA ALA A 65 16.14 -0.43 21.37
C ALA A 65 15.64 0.70 22.29
N PRO A 66 15.56 0.48 23.62
CA PRO A 66 15.87 -0.75 24.33
C PRO A 66 14.86 -1.86 24.02
N HIS A 67 15.30 -3.12 24.09
CA HIS A 67 14.45 -4.28 23.82
C HIS A 67 13.19 -4.27 24.72
N ARG A 68 12.05 -4.57 24.12
CA ARG A 68 10.74 -4.72 24.79
C ARG A 68 9.99 -5.92 24.20
N PRO A 69 9.23 -6.64 25.02
CA PRO A 69 8.36 -7.70 24.51
C PRO A 69 7.32 -7.14 23.53
N LEU A 70 7.10 -7.84 22.42
CA LEU A 70 6.05 -7.57 21.46
C LEU A 70 4.98 -8.64 21.55
N SER A 71 3.71 -8.22 21.58
CA SER A 71 2.55 -9.10 21.39
C SER A 71 2.02 -8.90 19.97
N ILE A 72 2.20 -9.92 19.13
CA ILE A 72 1.74 -9.89 17.74
C ILE A 72 0.32 -10.43 17.67
N TYR A 73 -0.53 -9.77 16.88
CA TYR A 73 -1.91 -10.20 16.60
C TYR A 73 -2.32 -9.75 15.20
N THR A 74 -3.41 -10.33 14.69
CA THR A 74 -4.02 -9.93 13.43
C THR A 74 -5.29 -9.14 13.73
N ASP A 75 -5.48 -8.01 13.06
CA ASP A 75 -6.70 -7.22 13.18
C ASP A 75 -7.85 -7.75 12.30
N MET A 76 -8.99 -7.06 12.32
CA MET A 76 -10.17 -7.46 11.54
C MET A 76 -10.00 -7.27 10.01
N PHE A 77 -8.96 -6.57 9.56
CA PHE A 77 -8.65 -6.36 8.15
C PHE A 77 -7.55 -7.30 7.64
N GLY A 78 -7.03 -8.18 8.50
CA GLY A 78 -5.95 -9.10 8.18
C GLY A 78 -4.55 -8.55 8.36
N ASN A 79 -4.40 -7.34 8.90
CA ASN A 79 -3.10 -6.70 9.11
C ASN A 79 -2.35 -7.30 10.30
N THR A 80 -1.02 -7.35 10.22
CA THR A 80 -0.16 -7.71 11.35
C THR A 80 0.04 -6.51 12.27
N CYS A 81 -0.37 -6.64 13.51
CA CYS A 81 -0.24 -5.62 14.54
C CYS A 81 0.72 -6.09 15.65
N ALA A 82 1.57 -5.20 16.12
CA ALA A 82 2.48 -5.44 17.24
C ALA A 82 2.16 -4.48 18.39
N ARG A 83 1.83 -5.02 19.57
CA ARG A 83 1.56 -4.24 20.78
C ARG A 83 2.72 -4.33 21.76
N LEU A 84 3.07 -3.19 22.37
CA LEU A 84 4.11 -3.10 23.38
C LEU A 84 3.77 -2.03 24.44
N ILE A 85 4.57 -2.00 25.51
CA ILE A 85 4.67 -0.85 26.44
C ILE A 85 5.99 -0.16 26.11
N ALA A 86 5.92 1.02 25.50
CA ALA A 86 7.07 1.88 25.32
C ALA A 86 7.62 2.33 26.67
N PRO A 87 8.95 2.38 26.89
CA PRO A 87 9.55 2.86 28.13
C PRO A 87 9.46 4.38 28.24
N ALA A 88 9.67 4.94 29.42
CA ALA A 88 10.09 6.34 29.53
C ALA A 88 11.46 6.54 28.87
N GLY A 89 11.66 7.68 28.24
CA GLY A 89 12.87 7.98 27.45
C GLY A 89 12.74 7.57 25.99
N ASP A 90 13.87 7.36 25.32
CA ASP A 90 13.91 7.08 23.90
C ASP A 90 13.62 5.60 23.61
N LEU A 91 12.83 5.37 22.56
CA LEU A 91 12.58 4.06 21.96
C LEU A 91 12.86 4.14 20.48
N ARG A 92 13.87 3.43 20.01
CA ARG A 92 14.15 3.24 18.58
C ARG A 92 13.44 1.98 18.10
N ILE A 93 12.78 2.09 16.95
CA ILE A 93 11.99 1.04 16.31
C ILE A 93 12.53 0.89 14.90
N MET A 94 12.94 -0.31 14.52
CA MET A 94 13.51 -0.58 13.20
C MET A 94 12.88 -1.81 12.57
N THR A 95 12.64 -1.72 11.27
CA THR A 95 12.37 -2.86 10.38
C THR A 95 13.32 -2.79 9.20
N ASP A 96 13.71 -3.93 8.65
CA ASP A 96 14.53 -4.04 7.45
C ASP A 96 14.33 -5.44 6.88
N THR A 97 13.73 -5.52 5.71
CA THR A 97 13.44 -6.78 5.04
C THR A 97 13.70 -6.69 3.54
N ILE A 98 13.74 -7.83 2.88
CA ILE A 98 13.86 -7.95 1.43
C ILE A 98 12.65 -8.72 0.92
N VAL A 99 11.95 -8.13 -0.05
CA VAL A 99 10.76 -8.68 -0.67
C VAL A 99 11.07 -9.01 -2.13
N SER A 100 10.71 -10.20 -2.56
CA SER A 100 10.70 -10.56 -3.98
C SER A 100 9.50 -9.90 -4.66
N ASP A 101 9.73 -9.32 -5.83
CA ASP A 101 8.69 -8.67 -6.62
C ASP A 101 8.75 -9.11 -8.08
N SER A 102 7.63 -9.06 -8.77
CA SER A 102 7.55 -9.43 -10.18
C SER A 102 8.30 -8.47 -11.12
N GLY A 103 8.57 -7.25 -10.64
CA GLY A 103 9.09 -6.18 -11.49
C GLY A 103 8.07 -5.64 -12.51
N LEU A 104 6.82 -6.08 -12.43
CA LEU A 104 5.77 -5.62 -13.33
C LEU A 104 4.99 -4.46 -12.69
N PRO A 105 4.50 -3.51 -13.49
CA PRO A 105 3.66 -2.43 -13.00
C PRO A 105 2.29 -2.95 -12.52
N ASP A 106 1.60 -2.14 -11.72
CA ASP A 106 0.22 -2.40 -11.28
C ASP A 106 -0.65 -2.82 -12.49
N PRO A 107 -1.46 -3.90 -12.37
CA PRO A 107 -2.28 -4.38 -13.49
C PRO A 107 -3.33 -3.37 -13.93
N VAL A 108 -3.45 -3.12 -15.24
CA VAL A 108 -4.50 -2.31 -15.85
C VAL A 108 -5.48 -3.23 -16.57
N VAL A 109 -6.76 -3.23 -16.15
CA VAL A 109 -7.79 -4.15 -16.67
C VAL A 109 -9.06 -3.35 -17.02
N PRO A 110 -9.08 -2.64 -18.18
CA PRO A 110 -10.16 -1.72 -18.56
C PRO A 110 -11.54 -2.37 -18.61
N ASP A 111 -11.62 -3.68 -18.84
CA ASP A 111 -12.86 -4.44 -18.93
C ASP A 111 -13.38 -4.93 -17.57
N ALA A 112 -12.71 -4.62 -16.46
CA ALA A 112 -13.17 -5.01 -15.12
C ALA A 112 -14.47 -4.31 -14.77
N GLN A 113 -15.50 -5.11 -14.52
CA GLN A 113 -16.88 -4.66 -14.35
C GLN A 113 -17.17 -4.27 -12.89
N GLN A 114 -18.00 -3.26 -12.70
CA GLN A 114 -18.60 -2.95 -11.41
C GLN A 114 -19.71 -3.97 -11.10
N HIS A 115 -19.74 -4.47 -9.88
CA HIS A 115 -20.80 -5.35 -9.43
C HIS A 115 -21.99 -4.55 -8.87
N PRO A 116 -23.25 -5.00 -9.10
CA PRO A 116 -24.37 -4.58 -8.29
C PRO A 116 -24.09 -4.84 -6.81
N VAL A 117 -24.55 -3.96 -5.92
CA VAL A 117 -24.31 -4.12 -4.48
C VAL A 117 -24.85 -5.45 -3.94
N ALA A 118 -25.96 -5.94 -4.50
CA ALA A 118 -26.58 -7.20 -4.11
C ALA A 118 -25.69 -8.44 -4.39
N ASP A 119 -24.74 -8.33 -5.33
CA ASP A 119 -23.90 -9.44 -5.79
C ASP A 119 -22.49 -9.38 -5.18
N LEU A 120 -22.22 -8.36 -4.34
CA LEU A 120 -20.92 -8.20 -3.69
C LEU A 120 -20.72 -9.27 -2.58
N PRO A 121 -19.48 -9.78 -2.43
CA PRO A 121 -19.16 -10.63 -1.30
C PRO A 121 -19.26 -9.86 0.02
N TYR A 122 -19.62 -10.54 1.11
CA TYR A 122 -19.90 -9.91 2.40
C TYR A 122 -18.72 -9.13 2.98
N ASP A 123 -17.51 -9.59 2.74
CA ASP A 123 -16.28 -8.93 3.19
C ASP A 123 -15.96 -7.64 2.42
N ALA A 124 -16.51 -7.46 1.21
CA ALA A 124 -16.38 -6.21 0.46
C ALA A 124 -17.40 -5.14 0.92
N LEU A 125 -18.54 -5.51 1.52
CA LEU A 125 -19.62 -4.57 1.86
C LEU A 125 -19.19 -3.50 2.86
N MET A 126 -18.30 -3.82 3.80
CA MET A 126 -17.80 -2.85 4.76
C MET A 126 -17.02 -1.70 4.10
N PHE A 127 -16.49 -1.93 2.91
CA PHE A 127 -15.74 -0.95 2.13
C PHE A 127 -16.61 -0.09 1.19
N LEU A 128 -17.93 -0.18 1.33
CA LEU A 128 -18.91 0.77 0.79
C LEU A 128 -19.28 1.87 1.79
N MET A 129 -19.06 1.62 3.08
CA MET A 129 -19.51 2.50 4.15
C MET A 129 -18.56 3.68 4.35
N GLY A 130 -19.10 4.80 4.79
CA GLY A 130 -18.33 5.95 5.24
C GLY A 130 -17.43 5.58 6.43
N SER A 131 -16.33 6.32 6.59
CA SER A 131 -15.38 6.12 7.68
C SER A 131 -14.80 7.46 8.15
N ARG A 132 -13.86 7.44 9.13
CA ARG A 132 -13.38 8.67 9.80
C ARG A 132 -12.95 9.78 8.85
N TYR A 133 -12.26 9.43 7.75
CA TYR A 133 -11.75 10.39 6.78
C TYR A 133 -12.46 10.34 5.42
N CYS A 134 -13.33 9.35 5.20
CA CYS A 134 -14.05 9.14 3.95
C CYS A 134 -15.56 9.34 4.19
N GLU A 135 -16.00 10.60 4.17
CA GLU A 135 -17.37 11.03 4.51
C GLU A 135 -18.31 10.89 3.30
N THR A 136 -18.82 9.69 3.08
CA THR A 136 -19.70 9.39 1.94
C THR A 136 -21.03 10.15 1.99
N ASP A 137 -21.54 10.41 3.19
CA ASP A 137 -22.76 11.19 3.43
C ASP A 137 -22.63 12.65 2.96
N ARG A 138 -21.44 13.24 3.08
CA ARG A 138 -21.17 14.61 2.65
C ARG A 138 -20.84 14.73 1.15
N LEU A 139 -20.36 13.66 0.53
CA LEU A 139 -19.83 13.66 -0.83
C LEU A 139 -20.73 12.97 -1.85
N SER A 140 -21.81 12.32 -1.42
CA SER A 140 -22.66 11.52 -2.30
C SER A 140 -23.26 12.34 -3.44
N GLU A 141 -23.88 13.48 -3.15
CA GLU A 141 -24.48 14.36 -4.18
C GLU A 141 -23.41 14.86 -5.17
N PHE A 142 -22.26 15.29 -4.65
CA PHE A 142 -21.14 15.71 -5.48
C PHE A 142 -20.64 14.58 -6.40
N ALA A 143 -20.43 13.38 -5.86
CA ALA A 143 -19.95 12.24 -6.62
C ALA A 143 -20.92 11.82 -7.73
N TRP A 144 -22.21 11.72 -7.44
CA TRP A 144 -23.23 11.40 -8.44
C TRP A 144 -23.38 12.48 -9.51
N GLY A 145 -23.26 13.75 -9.14
CA GLY A 145 -23.25 14.87 -10.08
C GLY A 145 -22.09 14.80 -11.07
N MET A 146 -20.90 14.40 -10.58
CA MET A 146 -19.68 14.33 -11.40
C MET A 146 -19.59 13.03 -12.21
N PHE A 147 -19.87 11.88 -11.60
CA PHE A 147 -19.52 10.57 -12.14
C PHE A 147 -20.73 9.68 -12.48
N GLY A 148 -21.95 10.12 -12.18
CA GLY A 148 -23.16 9.32 -12.40
C GLY A 148 -23.40 8.93 -13.85
N LYS A 149 -22.83 9.67 -14.82
CA LYS A 149 -22.94 9.42 -16.26
C LYS A 149 -21.71 8.75 -16.86
N THR A 150 -20.63 8.52 -16.09
CA THR A 150 -19.46 7.80 -16.59
C THR A 150 -19.77 6.31 -16.74
N PRO A 151 -19.18 5.62 -17.73
CA PRO A 151 -19.31 4.16 -17.84
C PRO A 151 -18.92 3.48 -16.53
N GLU A 152 -19.67 2.44 -16.14
CA GLU A 152 -19.41 1.69 -14.91
C GLU A 152 -18.11 0.87 -14.99
N GLY A 153 -17.62 0.42 -13.83
CA GLY A 153 -16.40 -0.39 -13.75
C GLY A 153 -15.13 0.44 -13.78
N TRP A 154 -14.11 -0.08 -14.43
CA TRP A 154 -12.79 0.54 -14.50
C TRP A 154 -12.83 1.99 -14.94
N ALA A 155 -13.58 2.28 -16.01
CA ALA A 155 -13.66 3.62 -16.57
C ALA A 155 -14.17 4.67 -15.56
N ARG A 156 -15.13 4.30 -14.71
CA ARG A 156 -15.62 5.19 -13.64
C ARG A 156 -14.57 5.44 -12.58
N VAL A 157 -13.86 4.39 -12.16
CA VAL A 157 -12.75 4.52 -11.18
C VAL A 157 -11.64 5.39 -11.77
N GLN A 158 -11.26 5.18 -13.02
CA GLN A 158 -10.24 6.01 -13.68
C GLN A 158 -10.67 7.48 -13.76
N ALA A 159 -11.94 7.76 -14.10
CA ALA A 159 -12.44 9.13 -14.11
C ALA A 159 -12.39 9.79 -12.72
N ILE A 160 -12.62 9.02 -11.66
CA ILE A 160 -12.47 9.50 -10.27
C ILE A 160 -10.97 9.77 -9.98
N VAL A 161 -10.08 8.88 -10.36
CA VAL A 161 -8.62 9.04 -10.17
C VAL A 161 -8.11 10.28 -10.91
N ASP A 162 -8.49 10.45 -12.17
CA ASP A 162 -8.11 11.61 -13.00
C ASP A 162 -8.60 12.93 -12.38
N PHE A 163 -9.83 12.94 -11.90
CA PHE A 163 -10.39 14.09 -11.18
C PHE A 163 -9.58 14.41 -9.92
N VAL A 164 -9.34 13.42 -9.05
CA VAL A 164 -8.61 13.61 -7.79
C VAL A 164 -7.20 14.09 -8.06
N HIS A 165 -6.51 13.49 -9.03
CA HIS A 165 -5.16 13.86 -9.44
C HIS A 165 -5.06 15.33 -9.86
N GLN A 166 -6.01 15.79 -10.67
CA GLN A 166 -6.04 17.16 -11.18
C GLN A 166 -6.55 18.17 -10.15
N HIS A 167 -7.40 17.73 -9.22
CA HIS A 167 -8.08 18.60 -8.25
C HIS A 167 -7.16 18.99 -7.09
N ILE A 168 -6.22 18.14 -6.71
CA ILE A 168 -5.37 18.33 -5.54
C ILE A 168 -3.97 18.73 -5.97
N LYS A 169 -3.45 19.80 -5.36
CA LYS A 169 -2.04 20.12 -5.41
C LYS A 169 -1.29 19.38 -4.29
N PHE A 170 -0.29 18.60 -4.65
CA PHE A 170 0.54 17.92 -3.66
C PHE A 170 1.46 18.92 -2.93
N ASP A 171 1.44 18.91 -1.59
CA ASP A 171 2.30 19.77 -0.77
C ASP A 171 2.50 19.15 0.63
N TYR A 172 3.70 18.65 0.92
CA TYR A 172 4.05 18.10 2.23
C TYR A 172 3.88 19.09 3.38
N MET A 173 4.13 20.38 3.14
CA MET A 173 4.02 21.43 4.15
C MET A 173 2.56 21.66 4.59
N GLN A 174 1.62 21.18 3.80
CA GLN A 174 0.19 21.24 4.08
C GLN A 174 -0.35 19.94 4.70
N ALA A 175 0.51 19.01 5.10
CA ALA A 175 0.10 17.79 5.79
C ALA A 175 -0.69 18.12 7.07
N ARG A 176 -1.92 17.58 7.18
CA ARG A 176 -2.81 17.81 8.32
C ARG A 176 -3.52 16.52 8.69
N VAL A 177 -3.24 16.01 9.88
CA VAL A 177 -3.78 14.72 10.36
C VAL A 177 -5.31 14.67 10.48
N THR A 178 -5.97 15.82 10.54
CA THR A 178 -7.43 15.92 10.68
C THR A 178 -8.17 16.10 9.37
N ARG A 179 -7.45 16.32 8.23
CA ARG A 179 -8.09 16.59 6.94
C ARG A 179 -8.87 15.36 6.47
N SER A 180 -10.14 15.56 6.17
CA SER A 180 -11.04 14.55 5.62
C SER A 180 -11.21 14.69 4.10
N ALA A 181 -11.86 13.73 3.45
CA ALA A 181 -12.12 13.78 2.01
C ALA A 181 -12.97 15.01 1.61
N ALA A 182 -13.92 15.39 2.44
CA ALA A 182 -14.74 16.59 2.18
C ALA A 182 -13.91 17.90 2.32
N ASP A 183 -12.97 17.95 3.27
CA ASP A 183 -12.03 19.07 3.38
C ASP A 183 -11.14 19.18 2.14
N VAL A 184 -10.67 18.04 1.62
CA VAL A 184 -9.82 17.98 0.41
C VAL A 184 -10.53 18.57 -0.81
N VAL A 185 -11.81 18.28 -0.99
CA VAL A 185 -12.60 18.87 -2.08
C VAL A 185 -12.62 20.39 -2.00
N ALA A 186 -12.71 20.94 -0.80
CA ALA A 186 -12.77 22.40 -0.59
C ALA A 186 -11.38 23.06 -0.68
N GLU A 187 -10.34 22.43 -0.08
CA GLU A 187 -9.02 23.03 0.10
C GLU A 187 -8.09 22.81 -1.11
N ARG A 188 -8.30 21.75 -1.91
CA ARG A 188 -7.55 21.41 -3.12
C ARG A 188 -6.04 21.25 -2.91
N VAL A 189 -5.64 20.86 -1.71
CA VAL A 189 -4.25 20.63 -1.34
C VAL A 189 -4.17 19.45 -0.39
N GLY A 190 -3.08 18.66 -0.46
CA GLY A 190 -2.90 17.53 0.42
C GLY A 190 -1.66 16.71 0.12
N VAL A 191 -1.53 15.59 0.86
CA VAL A 191 -0.47 14.59 0.70
C VAL A 191 -1.07 13.26 0.21
N CYS A 192 -0.26 12.24 -0.06
CA CYS A 192 -0.69 10.94 -0.61
C CYS A 192 -1.94 10.38 0.08
N ARG A 193 -2.02 10.48 1.42
CA ARG A 193 -3.17 10.08 2.23
C ARG A 193 -4.45 10.80 1.81
N ASP A 194 -4.37 12.08 1.54
CA ASP A 194 -5.53 12.92 1.22
C ASP A 194 -6.08 12.60 -0.17
N TYR A 195 -5.21 12.30 -1.14
CA TYR A 195 -5.59 11.79 -2.46
C TYR A 195 -6.32 10.45 -2.35
N ALA A 196 -5.75 9.51 -1.58
CA ALA A 196 -6.36 8.20 -1.37
C ALA A 196 -7.73 8.31 -0.68
N HIS A 197 -7.86 9.13 0.37
CA HIS A 197 -9.14 9.33 1.06
C HIS A 197 -10.23 9.88 0.14
N LEU A 198 -9.92 10.89 -0.67
CA LEU A 198 -10.90 11.46 -1.59
C LEU A 198 -11.31 10.43 -2.64
N ALA A 199 -10.36 9.73 -3.25
CA ALA A 199 -10.65 8.70 -4.24
C ALA A 199 -11.50 7.55 -3.65
N VAL A 200 -11.17 7.06 -2.45
CA VAL A 200 -11.93 6.04 -1.72
C VAL A 200 -13.36 6.52 -1.44
N ALA A 201 -13.53 7.74 -0.93
CA ALA A 201 -14.84 8.29 -0.62
C ALA A 201 -15.71 8.39 -1.87
N LEU A 202 -15.16 8.90 -2.98
CA LEU A 202 -15.89 9.04 -4.25
C LEU A 202 -16.24 7.67 -4.86
N CYS A 203 -15.34 6.67 -4.82
CA CYS A 203 -15.65 5.31 -5.26
C CYS A 203 -16.81 4.72 -4.46
N ARG A 204 -16.78 4.84 -3.13
CA ARG A 204 -17.88 4.35 -2.26
C ARG A 204 -19.20 5.04 -2.53
N CYS A 205 -19.20 6.35 -2.76
CA CYS A 205 -20.40 7.09 -3.17
C CYS A 205 -20.99 6.55 -4.48
N MET A 206 -20.15 6.00 -5.37
CA MET A 206 -20.55 5.38 -6.63
C MET A 206 -20.85 3.87 -6.49
N ASN A 207 -21.04 3.37 -5.27
CA ASN A 207 -21.30 1.95 -4.96
C ASN A 207 -20.16 1.01 -5.39
N ILE A 208 -18.93 1.49 -5.41
CA ILE A 208 -17.74 0.67 -5.68
C ILE A 208 -17.00 0.46 -4.35
N PRO A 209 -16.86 -0.79 -3.87
CA PRO A 209 -16.08 -1.05 -2.67
C PRO A 209 -14.65 -0.56 -2.87
N ALA A 210 -14.17 0.26 -1.95
CA ALA A 210 -12.83 0.82 -1.99
C ALA A 210 -12.18 0.79 -0.62
N ARG A 211 -10.91 0.32 -0.53
CA ARG A 211 -10.15 0.23 0.71
C ARG A 211 -8.84 1.00 0.61
N TYR A 212 -8.50 1.64 1.67
CA TYR A 212 -7.26 2.39 1.82
C TYR A 212 -6.11 1.44 2.09
N CYS A 213 -4.95 1.72 1.49
CA CYS A 213 -3.72 0.98 1.67
C CYS A 213 -2.60 1.92 2.11
N THR A 214 -1.75 1.43 3.01
CA THR A 214 -0.47 2.06 3.33
C THR A 214 0.66 1.07 3.18
N GLY A 215 1.85 1.54 2.82
CA GLY A 215 3.00 0.68 2.64
C GLY A 215 4.20 1.41 2.06
N TYR A 216 5.13 0.64 1.52
CA TYR A 216 6.32 1.13 0.86
C TYR A 216 6.09 1.27 -0.64
N LEU A 217 6.62 2.33 -1.23
CA LEU A 217 6.65 2.56 -2.67
C LEU A 217 7.89 3.37 -3.01
N GLY A 218 8.89 2.70 -3.58
CA GLY A 218 10.13 3.32 -4.03
C GLY A 218 10.03 3.91 -5.43
N ASP A 219 11.09 4.62 -5.85
CA ASP A 219 11.20 5.19 -7.18
C ASP A 219 11.76 4.16 -8.19
N ILE A 220 11.08 3.02 -8.27
CA ILE A 220 11.45 1.91 -9.16
C ILE A 220 10.76 2.12 -10.51
N GLY A 221 11.56 2.16 -11.58
CA GLY A 221 11.06 2.36 -12.94
C GLY A 221 10.60 3.79 -13.24
N VAL A 222 10.82 4.75 -12.34
CA VAL A 222 10.50 6.18 -12.49
C VAL A 222 11.71 7.02 -12.10
N PRO A 223 11.75 8.33 -12.46
CA PRO A 223 12.80 9.22 -12.01
C PRO A 223 12.86 9.33 -10.48
N LEU A 224 14.08 9.36 -9.94
CA LEU A 224 14.31 9.49 -8.50
C LEU A 224 13.78 10.84 -7.98
N ASP A 225 12.95 10.81 -6.94
CA ASP A 225 12.55 12.00 -6.18
C ASP A 225 13.63 12.31 -5.13
N PRO A 226 14.26 13.51 -5.13
CA PRO A 226 15.26 13.87 -4.13
C PRO A 226 14.67 14.12 -2.73
N ALA A 227 13.36 14.17 -2.57
CA ALA A 227 12.71 14.34 -1.27
C ALA A 227 12.96 13.12 -0.37
N PRO A 228 13.04 13.29 0.97
CA PRO A 228 13.11 12.15 1.87
C PRO A 228 11.94 11.19 1.66
N MET A 229 12.22 9.89 1.59
CA MET A 229 11.20 8.87 1.43
C MET A 229 10.29 8.79 2.67
N ASP A 230 9.01 8.52 2.43
CA ASP A 230 7.96 8.33 3.43
C ASP A 230 7.15 7.08 3.09
N TYR A 231 6.33 6.63 4.02
CA TYR A 231 5.28 5.67 3.70
C TYR A 231 4.33 6.27 2.67
N SER A 232 3.95 5.46 1.71
CA SER A 232 3.00 5.85 0.67
C SER A 232 1.59 5.40 1.02
N ALA A 233 0.62 6.11 0.45
CA ALA A 233 -0.78 5.77 0.53
C ALA A 233 -1.37 5.68 -0.87
N TRP A 234 -2.16 4.63 -1.10
CA TRP A 234 -2.95 4.38 -2.30
C TRP A 234 -4.25 3.70 -1.91
N PHE A 235 -4.98 3.18 -2.86
CA PHE A 235 -6.22 2.46 -2.56
C PHE A 235 -6.43 1.28 -3.51
N GLU A 236 -7.31 0.38 -3.10
CA GLU A 236 -7.76 -0.73 -3.92
C GLU A 236 -9.27 -0.67 -4.07
N VAL A 237 -9.77 -1.08 -5.23
CA VAL A 237 -11.21 -1.18 -5.54
C VAL A 237 -11.58 -2.60 -5.94
N TYR A 238 -12.79 -3.02 -5.59
CA TYR A 238 -13.31 -4.33 -5.96
C TYR A 238 -14.11 -4.26 -7.26
N LEU A 239 -13.54 -4.83 -8.32
CA LEU A 239 -14.14 -4.91 -9.64
C LEU A 239 -13.93 -6.32 -10.20
N GLY A 240 -14.86 -6.85 -10.99
CA GLY A 240 -14.68 -8.11 -11.70
C GLY A 240 -14.32 -9.30 -10.81
N GLY A 241 -14.75 -9.28 -9.55
CA GLY A 241 -14.49 -10.38 -8.60
C GLY A 241 -13.14 -10.30 -7.87
N ARG A 242 -12.38 -9.22 -7.97
CA ARG A 242 -11.07 -9.06 -7.29
C ARG A 242 -10.75 -7.59 -6.97
N TRP A 243 -9.77 -7.40 -6.09
CA TRP A 243 -9.23 -6.09 -5.77
C TRP A 243 -8.18 -5.64 -6.79
N TYR A 244 -8.25 -4.39 -7.22
CA TYR A 244 -7.29 -3.75 -8.11
C TYR A 244 -6.73 -2.49 -7.47
N THR A 245 -5.43 -2.28 -7.61
CA THR A 245 -4.70 -1.11 -7.11
C THR A 245 -4.94 0.10 -8.01
N PHE A 246 -5.17 1.25 -7.37
CA PHE A 246 -5.21 2.56 -7.99
C PHE A 246 -4.46 3.58 -7.12
N ASP A 247 -3.88 4.57 -7.76
CA ASP A 247 -3.13 5.62 -7.08
C ASP A 247 -3.47 6.99 -7.65
N ALA A 248 -4.27 7.75 -6.93
CA ALA A 248 -4.70 9.07 -7.39
C ALA A 248 -3.61 10.14 -7.30
N ARG A 249 -2.54 9.92 -6.49
CA ARG A 249 -1.40 10.85 -6.42
C ARG A 249 -0.55 10.78 -7.69
N HIS A 250 -0.17 9.58 -8.11
CA HIS A 250 0.71 9.40 -9.26
C HIS A 250 -0.08 9.28 -10.57
N ASN A 251 -1.27 8.70 -10.52
CA ASN A 251 -2.15 8.43 -11.66
C ASN A 251 -1.46 7.64 -12.79
N GLU A 252 -0.62 6.72 -12.39
CA GLU A 252 0.11 5.81 -13.26
C GLU A 252 0.35 4.46 -12.56
N PRO A 253 0.42 3.35 -13.30
CA PRO A 253 0.85 2.07 -12.75
C PRO A 253 2.29 2.16 -12.25
N ARG A 254 2.55 1.70 -11.03
CA ARG A 254 3.88 1.70 -10.41
C ARG A 254 4.37 0.27 -10.20
N ILE A 255 5.67 0.12 -10.05
CA ILE A 255 6.36 -1.14 -9.75
C ILE A 255 6.72 -1.16 -8.27
N GLY A 256 6.67 -2.35 -7.65
CA GLY A 256 7.28 -2.58 -6.35
C GLY A 256 6.47 -2.04 -5.16
N ARG A 257 5.14 -2.03 -5.23
CA ARG A 257 4.31 -1.70 -4.05
C ARG A 257 4.37 -2.83 -3.02
N ILE A 258 4.76 -2.48 -1.80
CA ILE A 258 4.77 -3.40 -0.66
C ILE A 258 3.74 -2.93 0.35
N VAL A 259 2.58 -3.57 0.39
CA VAL A 259 1.50 -3.26 1.34
C VAL A 259 1.94 -3.63 2.75
N ILE A 260 1.74 -2.73 3.69
CA ILE A 260 1.85 -2.96 5.14
C ILE A 260 0.46 -3.25 5.71
N ALA A 261 -0.50 -2.38 5.43
CA ALA A 261 -1.84 -2.52 5.99
C ALA A 261 -2.93 -2.01 5.04
N ARG A 262 -4.12 -2.60 5.19
CA ARG A 262 -5.36 -2.24 4.52
C ARG A 262 -6.43 -1.91 5.54
N GLY A 263 -7.29 -0.95 5.24
CA GLY A 263 -8.39 -0.55 6.11
C GLY A 263 -9.42 0.31 5.39
N ARG A 264 -10.37 0.86 6.13
CA ARG A 264 -11.38 1.75 5.54
C ARG A 264 -10.79 3.12 5.22
N ASP A 265 -9.87 3.59 6.07
CA ASP A 265 -9.09 4.81 5.88
C ASP A 265 -7.84 4.81 6.78
N ALA A 266 -7.10 5.90 6.83
CA ALA A 266 -5.85 5.98 7.60
C ALA A 266 -6.02 5.79 9.12
N ALA A 267 -7.23 5.90 9.68
CA ALA A 267 -7.46 5.64 11.10
C ALA A 267 -7.34 4.16 11.45
N ASP A 268 -7.67 3.27 10.49
CA ASP A 268 -7.57 1.83 10.68
C ASP A 268 -6.14 1.29 10.47
N VAL A 269 -5.26 2.05 9.79
CA VAL A 269 -3.93 1.58 9.34
C VAL A 269 -2.78 2.49 9.77
N ALA A 270 -2.89 3.11 10.93
CA ALA A 270 -1.83 3.96 11.45
C ALA A 270 -0.55 3.14 11.69
N ILE A 271 0.57 3.57 11.09
CA ILE A 271 1.90 2.96 11.26
C ILE A 271 2.28 2.82 12.73
N SER A 272 1.94 3.82 13.53
CA SER A 272 2.07 3.78 14.98
C SER A 272 0.92 4.50 15.65
N THR A 273 0.40 3.91 16.74
CA THR A 273 -0.59 4.53 17.63
C THR A 273 -0.06 4.48 19.06
N THR A 274 -0.01 5.63 19.72
CA THR A 274 0.49 5.74 21.10
C THR A 274 -0.62 6.21 22.03
N PHE A 275 -0.66 5.63 23.23
CA PHE A 275 -1.65 5.97 24.26
C PHE A 275 -0.97 6.72 25.43
N GLY A 276 -0.19 7.74 25.09
CA GLY A 276 0.52 8.61 26.00
C GLY A 276 1.25 9.72 25.25
N TRP A 277 1.73 10.74 26.01
CA TRP A 277 2.51 11.79 25.40
C TRP A 277 3.82 11.23 24.84
N ASN A 278 4.12 11.59 23.61
CA ASN A 278 5.34 11.21 22.92
C ASN A 278 5.77 12.29 21.94
N GLN A 279 7.03 12.24 21.51
CA GLN A 279 7.60 13.06 20.47
C GLN A 279 8.37 12.17 19.49
N LEU A 280 8.05 12.25 18.21
CA LEU A 280 8.83 11.63 17.16
C LEU A 280 10.11 12.44 16.92
N LYS A 281 11.29 11.82 17.12
CA LYS A 281 12.61 12.45 16.98
C LYS A 281 13.30 12.11 15.67
N ASN A 282 13.13 10.88 15.21
CA ASN A 282 13.68 10.42 13.94
C ASN A 282 12.62 9.65 13.16
N PHE A 283 12.61 9.89 11.86
CA PHE A 283 11.73 9.23 10.92
C PHE A 283 12.48 9.04 9.62
N THR A 284 12.85 7.80 9.33
CA THR A 284 13.53 7.42 8.11
C THR A 284 12.87 6.17 7.55
N VAL A 285 12.56 6.20 6.27
CA VAL A 285 11.98 5.09 5.52
C VAL A 285 12.84 4.86 4.29
N TRP A 286 12.98 3.61 3.86
CA TRP A 286 13.66 3.26 2.61
C TRP A 286 12.90 2.19 1.85
N THR A 287 12.98 2.28 0.53
CA THR A 287 12.41 1.30 -0.41
C THR A 287 13.24 1.35 -1.68
N ASP A 288 14.18 0.43 -1.82
CA ASP A 288 15.14 0.45 -2.91
C ASP A 288 15.18 -0.90 -3.63
N GLU A 289 15.32 -0.87 -4.95
CA GLU A 289 15.70 -2.05 -5.71
C GLU A 289 17.13 -2.44 -5.33
N VAL A 290 17.34 -3.72 -4.99
CA VAL A 290 18.66 -4.21 -4.60
C VAL A 290 19.15 -5.31 -5.54
N THR A 291 20.41 -5.20 -5.95
CA THR A 291 21.07 -6.14 -6.85
C THR A 291 22.32 -6.73 -6.22
N GLY A 292 22.65 -7.97 -6.54
CA GLY A 292 23.93 -8.60 -6.13
C GLY A 292 24.11 -8.77 -4.62
N ALA A 293 25.27 -8.37 -4.09
CA ALA A 293 25.65 -8.57 -2.69
C ALA A 293 24.84 -7.72 -1.69
N ASP A 294 24.25 -6.62 -2.16
CA ASP A 294 23.42 -5.72 -1.32
C ASP A 294 22.05 -6.33 -0.98
N ALA A 295 21.71 -7.45 -1.60
CA ALA A 295 20.48 -8.22 -1.34
C ALA A 295 20.52 -9.00 -0.01
N THR A 296 21.48 -8.72 0.88
CA THR A 296 21.53 -9.32 2.20
C THR A 296 21.01 -8.32 3.24
N PRO A 297 20.00 -8.68 4.05
CA PRO A 297 19.54 -7.80 5.12
C PRO A 297 20.72 -7.46 6.04
N ALA A 298 20.79 -6.22 6.52
CA ALA A 298 21.82 -5.78 7.42
C ALA A 298 21.85 -6.69 8.66
N ARG A 299 22.84 -7.58 8.73
CA ARG A 299 23.00 -8.55 9.82
C ARG A 299 23.47 -7.92 11.12
N GLU A 300 23.91 -6.67 11.09
CA GLU A 300 24.59 -6.02 12.20
C GLU A 300 24.01 -4.62 12.50
N LEU A 301 23.00 -4.63 13.34
CA LEU A 301 22.94 -3.66 14.42
C LEU A 301 22.81 -4.48 15.70
N MET A 302 23.86 -5.19 16.02
CA MET A 302 24.06 -5.72 17.37
C MET A 302 24.21 -4.52 18.28
N VAL A 303 23.24 -4.41 19.19
CA VAL A 303 23.23 -3.55 20.35
C VAL A 303 24.53 -3.80 21.12
N ALA A 304 25.36 -2.76 21.25
CA ALA A 304 26.29 -2.66 22.35
C ALA A 304 25.53 -2.22 23.62
#